data_cc27c97b1c5f174cbe3e0c42723d34b6
#
_entry.id   cc27c97b1c5f174cbe3e0c42723d34b6
#
_cell.length_a   1.000
_cell.length_b   1.000
_cell.length_c   1.000
_cell.angle_alpha   90.00
_cell.angle_beta   90.00
_cell.angle_gamma   90.00
#
_symmetry.space_group_name_H-M   'P 1'
#
loop_
_entity.id
_entity.type
_entity.pdbx_description
1 polymer ?
#
loop_
_entity_poly.entity_id
_entity_poly.type
_entity_poly.pdbx_seq_one_letter_code
_entity_poly.pdbx_strand_id
1 'polypeptide(L)'
;MEGGNLTTKTEYRTALPQPQPLAQPDPVLLRAARIVRERGLCQGPWRAGGPPCAAGAVGVAGGDLGLSRAEMEACVLRFARALGGSAPGDVHNWNDAPGRKAGDVADALERAAYGL
;
A
#
# COMPACT_ATOMS: atom_id res chain seq x y z
N MET A 1 8.14 -10.98 -38.14
CA MET A 1 8.26 -11.00 -37.96
C MET A 1 8.64 -10.93 -37.55
N GLU A 2 8.28 -10.75 -37.31
CA GLU A 2 8.34 -10.68 -36.97
C GLU A 2 8.55 -10.63 -36.53
N GLY A 3 8.18 -10.58 -36.67
CA GLY A 3 8.04 -10.60 -36.30
C GLY A 3 7.87 -10.40 -35.83
N GLY A 4 7.61 -10.44 -35.86
CA GLY A 4 7.07 -10.41 -35.52
C GLY A 4 6.76 -10.16 -35.11
N ASN A 5 6.53 -10.29 -35.07
CA ASN A 5 5.94 -10.23 -34.82
C ASN A 5 5.56 -9.99 -34.55
N LEU A 6 5.20 -9.96 -34.52
CA LEU A 6 4.54 -9.85 -34.36
C LEU A 6 4.11 -9.69 -34.02
N THR A 7 4.02 -9.82 -34.12
CA THR A 7 3.45 -9.76 -33.82
C THR A 7 3.12 -9.50 -33.27
N THR A 8 2.94 -9.51 -33.34
CA THR A 8 2.55 -9.30 -32.87
C THR A 8 2.29 -8.84 -32.41
N LYS A 9 2.03 -8.61 -32.31
CA LYS A 9 1.66 -8.16 -31.87
C LYS A 9 0.86 -7.76 -31.72
N THR A 10 0.57 -7.76 -31.63
CA THR A 10 -0.29 -7.26 -31.62
C THR A 10 -1.30 -7.51 -31.06
N GLU A 11 -1.59 -8.08 -30.86
CA GLU A 11 -2.47 -8.15 -30.06
C GLU A 11 -2.49 -7.88 -28.89
N TYR A 12 -1.88 -7.76 -28.44
CA TYR A 12 -1.91 -7.43 -27.18
C TYR A 12 -2.30 -6.10 -26.94
N ARG A 13 -2.50 -5.48 -27.76
CA ARG A 13 -2.68 -4.28 -27.56
C ARG A 13 -3.90 -3.68 -27.52
N THR A 14 -4.87 -4.24 -27.80
CA THR A 14 -6.18 -3.66 -27.82
C THR A 14 -6.91 -3.79 -26.52
N ALA A 15 -6.54 -4.74 -25.71
CA ALA A 15 -7.12 -4.89 -24.38
C ALA A 15 -6.58 -3.83 -23.45
N LEU A 16 -7.43 -3.37 -22.51
CA LEU A 16 -6.97 -2.51 -21.43
C LEU A 16 -5.93 -3.26 -20.58
N PRO A 17 -4.91 -2.55 -20.09
CA PRO A 17 -3.93 -3.18 -19.23
C PRO A 17 -4.59 -3.80 -18.02
N GLN A 18 -4.23 -5.02 -17.71
CA GLN A 18 -4.67 -5.67 -16.50
C GLN A 18 -3.76 -5.26 -15.35
N PRO A 19 -4.30 -5.19 -14.13
CA PRO A 19 -3.43 -4.97 -12.98
C PRO A 19 -2.38 -6.06 -12.93
N GLN A 20 -1.14 -5.64 -12.80
CA GLN A 20 0.00 -6.55 -12.75
C GLN A 20 0.72 -6.36 -11.43
N PRO A 21 1.18 -7.44 -10.81
CA PRO A 21 2.09 -7.29 -9.67
C PRO A 21 3.31 -6.51 -10.09
N LEU A 22 3.80 -5.65 -9.21
CA LEU A 22 5.03 -4.92 -9.45
C LEU A 22 6.19 -5.90 -9.49
N ALA A 23 7.17 -5.65 -10.38
CA ALA A 23 8.39 -6.44 -10.44
C ALA A 23 9.15 -6.36 -9.11
N GLN A 24 9.14 -5.17 -8.49
CA GLN A 24 9.71 -4.93 -7.17
C GLN A 24 8.59 -4.43 -6.28
N PRO A 25 8.29 -5.11 -5.18
CA PRO A 25 7.28 -4.62 -4.25
C PRO A 25 7.73 -3.32 -3.60
N ASP A 26 6.78 -2.51 -3.20
CA ASP A 26 7.05 -1.26 -2.49
C ASP A 26 7.63 -1.59 -1.11
N PRO A 27 8.90 -1.24 -0.84
CA PRO A 27 9.54 -1.63 0.42
C PRO A 27 8.92 -0.92 1.63
N VAL A 28 8.36 0.27 1.44
CA VAL A 28 7.74 1.02 2.54
C VAL A 28 6.47 0.31 2.98
N LEU A 29 5.62 -0.07 2.03
CA LEU A 29 4.36 -0.75 2.36
C LEU A 29 4.60 -2.14 2.94
N LEU A 30 5.62 -2.87 2.46
CA LEU A 30 5.99 -4.16 3.06
C LEU A 30 6.47 -3.99 4.49
N ARG A 31 7.31 -2.98 4.73
CA ARG A 31 7.79 -2.73 6.08
C ARG A 31 6.66 -2.29 7.00
N ALA A 32 5.74 -1.48 6.50
CA ALA A 32 4.56 -1.07 7.27
C ALA A 32 3.71 -2.27 7.66
N ALA A 33 3.53 -3.22 6.75
CA ALA A 33 2.80 -4.45 7.04
C ALA A 33 3.45 -5.23 8.17
N ARG A 34 4.77 -5.35 8.15
CA ARG A 34 5.52 -6.01 9.21
C ARG A 34 5.33 -5.30 10.54
N ILE A 35 5.41 -3.98 10.54
CA ILE A 35 5.23 -3.17 11.77
C ILE A 35 3.86 -3.45 12.38
N VAL A 36 2.81 -3.47 11.55
CA VAL A 36 1.46 -3.75 12.03
C VAL A 36 1.35 -5.18 12.59
N ARG A 37 1.98 -6.15 11.94
CA ARG A 37 1.95 -7.54 12.43
C ARG A 37 2.67 -7.68 13.77
N GLU A 38 3.77 -6.96 13.95
CA GLU A 38 4.60 -7.07 15.15
C GLU A 38 4.05 -6.25 16.29
N ARG A 39 3.51 -5.06 16.02
CA ARG A 39 3.11 -4.10 17.07
C ARG A 39 1.61 -4.01 17.27
N GLY A 40 0.80 -4.53 16.37
CA GLY A 40 -0.63 -4.39 16.42
C GLY A 40 -1.13 -3.12 15.74
N LEU A 41 -2.42 -2.84 15.92
CA LEU A 41 -3.11 -1.75 15.23
C LEU A 41 -3.79 -0.83 16.22
N CYS A 42 -3.69 0.47 15.98
CA CYS A 42 -4.47 1.49 16.69
C CYS A 42 -5.64 1.91 15.82
N GLN A 43 -6.83 1.94 16.40
CA GLN A 43 -8.00 2.58 15.78
C GLN A 43 -8.33 3.84 16.58
N GLY A 44 -8.78 4.88 15.86
CA GLY A 44 -9.06 6.16 16.48
C GLY A 44 -7.78 6.92 16.84
N PRO A 45 -7.83 7.81 17.85
CA PRO A 45 -6.68 8.64 18.19
C PRO A 45 -5.49 7.80 18.67
N TRP A 46 -4.32 8.14 18.12
CA TRP A 46 -3.09 7.48 18.52
C TRP A 46 -2.69 7.89 19.94
N ARG A 47 -2.16 6.94 20.69
CA ARG A 47 -1.63 7.19 22.04
C ARG A 47 -0.14 6.95 22.04
N ALA A 48 0.59 7.83 22.72
CA ALA A 48 2.03 7.72 22.82
C ALA A 48 2.43 6.33 23.36
N GLY A 49 3.38 5.69 22.70
CA GLY A 49 3.83 4.35 23.06
C GLY A 49 2.91 3.23 22.60
N GLY A 50 1.75 3.54 22.03
CA GLY A 50 0.83 2.54 21.51
C GLY A 50 1.16 2.11 20.09
N PRO A 51 0.43 1.09 19.58
CA PRO A 51 0.62 0.65 18.19
C PRO A 51 0.19 1.74 17.21
N PRO A 52 0.74 1.76 16.00
CA PRO A 52 0.37 2.73 15.00
C PRO A 52 -0.95 2.35 14.31
N CYS A 53 -1.62 3.35 13.72
CA CYS A 53 -2.64 3.08 12.70
C CYS A 53 -1.93 2.75 11.38
N ALA A 54 -2.71 2.41 10.34
CA ALA A 54 -2.15 2.08 9.04
C ALA A 54 -1.26 3.20 8.50
N ALA A 55 -1.75 4.43 8.51
CA ALA A 55 -0.97 5.57 8.03
C ALA A 55 0.26 5.82 8.89
N GLY A 56 0.14 5.65 10.20
CA GLY A 56 1.26 5.76 11.13
C GLY A 56 2.34 4.72 10.85
N ALA A 57 1.93 3.49 10.54
CA ALA A 57 2.87 2.43 10.19
C ALA A 57 3.65 2.78 8.91
N VAL A 58 2.98 3.35 7.91
CA VAL A 58 3.65 3.82 6.70
C VAL A 58 4.65 4.93 7.04
N GLY A 59 4.26 5.84 7.93
CA GLY A 59 5.16 6.92 8.38
C GLY A 59 6.40 6.38 9.08
N VAL A 60 6.24 5.42 9.98
CA VAL A 60 7.37 4.80 10.67
C VAL A 60 8.27 4.08 9.69
N ALA A 61 7.66 3.29 8.79
CA ALA A 61 8.41 2.56 7.76
C ALA A 61 9.20 3.50 6.86
N GLY A 62 8.56 4.59 6.42
CA GLY A 62 9.22 5.60 5.59
C GLY A 62 10.38 6.25 6.31
N GLY A 63 10.19 6.60 7.57
CA GLY A 63 11.26 7.17 8.39
C GLY A 63 12.44 6.22 8.53
N ASP A 64 12.17 4.95 8.77
CA ASP A 64 13.21 3.91 8.86
C ASP A 64 14.00 3.79 7.57
N LEU A 65 13.35 4.00 6.43
CA LEU A 65 13.97 3.89 5.12
C LEU A 65 14.50 5.21 4.59
N GLY A 66 14.45 6.26 5.39
CA GLY A 66 15.03 7.56 5.04
C GLY A 66 14.21 8.38 4.05
N LEU A 67 12.92 8.14 3.94
CA LEU A 67 12.07 8.88 3.02
C LEU A 67 11.80 10.29 3.54
N SER A 68 11.67 11.23 2.59
CA SER A 68 11.19 12.56 2.90
C SER A 68 9.70 12.52 3.25
N ARG A 69 9.20 13.61 3.84
CA ARG A 69 7.79 13.74 4.15
C ARG A 69 6.92 13.58 2.91
N ALA A 70 7.32 14.23 1.81
CA ALA A 70 6.58 14.15 0.56
C ALA A 70 6.54 12.72 0.02
N GLU A 71 7.64 11.99 0.14
CA GLU A 71 7.69 10.59 -0.27
C GLU A 71 6.81 9.72 0.60
N MET A 72 6.78 9.97 1.91
CA MET A 72 5.89 9.23 2.83
C MET A 72 4.43 9.50 2.49
N GLU A 73 4.07 10.76 2.21
CA GLU A 73 2.71 11.11 1.82
C GLU A 73 2.29 10.41 0.53
N ALA A 74 3.22 10.33 -0.43
CA ALA A 74 2.97 9.61 -1.67
C ALA A 74 2.69 8.12 -1.42
N CYS A 75 3.39 7.52 -0.47
CA CYS A 75 3.16 6.13 -0.09
C CYS A 75 1.78 5.94 0.54
N VAL A 76 1.38 6.86 1.43
CA VAL A 76 0.05 6.82 2.04
C VAL A 76 -1.02 6.94 0.96
N LEU A 77 -0.84 7.86 0.00
CA LEU A 77 -1.79 8.04 -1.09
C LEU A 77 -1.87 6.78 -1.97
N ARG A 78 -0.73 6.15 -2.24
CA ARG A 78 -0.72 4.89 -3.00
C ARG A 78 -1.54 3.83 -2.28
N PHE A 79 -1.38 3.72 -0.97
CA PHE A 79 -2.16 2.79 -0.18
C PHE A 79 -3.64 3.16 -0.21
N ALA A 80 -3.98 4.45 -0.07
CA ALA A 80 -5.37 4.91 -0.15
C ALA A 80 -6.01 4.47 -1.47
N ARG A 81 -5.29 4.64 -2.58
CA ARG A 81 -5.80 4.25 -3.90
C ARG A 81 -5.97 2.74 -4.02
N ALA A 82 -5.08 1.97 -3.43
CA ALA A 82 -5.20 0.52 -3.42
C ALA A 82 -6.45 0.07 -2.66
N LEU A 83 -6.90 0.85 -1.68
CA LEU A 83 -8.12 0.60 -0.94
C LEU A 83 -9.37 1.11 -1.64
N GLY A 84 -9.23 1.71 -2.82
CA GLY A 84 -10.35 2.28 -3.56
C GLY A 84 -10.66 3.72 -3.21
N GLY A 85 -9.84 4.36 -2.40
CA GLY A 85 -9.97 5.76 -2.04
C GLY A 85 -9.19 6.68 -2.97
N SER A 86 -9.22 7.97 -2.68
CA SER A 86 -8.58 8.98 -3.51
C SER A 86 -7.74 9.98 -2.72
N ALA A 87 -7.78 9.92 -1.40
CA ALA A 87 -7.07 10.87 -0.54
C ALA A 87 -6.49 10.14 0.68
N PRO A 88 -5.43 10.68 1.28
CA PRO A 88 -4.84 10.06 2.48
C PRO A 88 -5.82 9.84 3.62
N GLY A 89 -6.80 10.74 3.79
CA GLY A 89 -7.82 10.59 4.82
C GLY A 89 -8.64 9.32 4.68
N ASP A 90 -8.74 8.77 3.48
CA ASP A 90 -9.48 7.53 3.26
C ASP A 90 -8.81 6.34 3.97
N VAL A 91 -7.51 6.41 4.19
CA VAL A 91 -6.79 5.37 4.95
C VAL A 91 -7.27 5.37 6.40
N HIS A 92 -7.45 6.55 6.99
CA HIS A 92 -7.95 6.64 8.37
C HIS A 92 -9.35 6.08 8.49
N ASN A 93 -10.24 6.44 7.59
CA ASN A 93 -11.61 5.95 7.60
C ASN A 93 -11.65 4.43 7.45
N TRP A 94 -10.86 3.89 6.55
CA TRP A 94 -10.77 2.44 6.36
C TRP A 94 -10.18 1.74 7.58
N ASN A 95 -9.11 2.32 8.15
CA ASN A 95 -8.43 1.79 9.34
C ASN A 95 -9.39 1.71 10.54
N ASP A 96 -10.25 2.71 10.67
CA ASP A 96 -11.11 2.86 11.84
C ASP A 96 -12.46 2.14 11.69
N ALA A 97 -12.69 1.45 10.59
CA ALA A 97 -13.93 0.71 10.39
C ALA A 97 -14.10 -0.34 11.49
N PRO A 98 -15.32 -0.49 12.03
CA PRO A 98 -15.57 -1.48 13.08
C PRO A 98 -15.15 -2.87 12.64
N GLY A 99 -14.46 -3.60 13.53
CA GLY A 99 -14.01 -4.95 13.25
C GLY A 99 -12.74 -5.07 12.44
N ARG A 100 -12.14 -3.95 12.01
CA ARG A 100 -10.86 -3.97 11.29
C ARG A 100 -9.75 -4.40 12.23
N LYS A 101 -8.99 -5.40 11.85
CA LYS A 101 -7.95 -5.97 12.70
C LYS A 101 -6.57 -5.74 12.08
N ALA A 102 -5.54 -5.91 12.92
CA ALA A 102 -4.15 -5.76 12.46
C ALA A 102 -3.84 -6.66 11.25
N GLY A 103 -4.32 -7.90 11.26
CA GLY A 103 -4.12 -8.80 10.12
C GLY A 103 -4.73 -8.28 8.84
N ASP A 104 -5.93 -7.68 8.91
CA ASP A 104 -6.59 -7.11 7.73
C ASP A 104 -5.75 -5.98 7.14
N VAL A 105 -5.22 -5.13 8.02
CA VAL A 105 -4.42 -3.98 7.60
C VAL A 105 -3.09 -4.45 7.01
N ALA A 106 -2.43 -5.40 7.66
CA ALA A 106 -1.17 -5.93 7.17
C ALA A 106 -1.35 -6.61 5.81
N ASP A 107 -2.41 -7.39 5.63
CA ASP A 107 -2.70 -8.04 4.35
C ASP A 107 -2.93 -7.00 3.25
N ALA A 108 -3.68 -5.95 3.55
CA ALA A 108 -3.95 -4.90 2.59
C ALA A 108 -2.68 -4.14 2.20
N LEU A 109 -1.81 -3.86 3.18
CA LEU A 109 -0.52 -3.22 2.93
C LEU A 109 0.36 -4.10 2.04
N GLU A 110 0.39 -5.39 2.30
CA GLU A 110 1.17 -6.32 1.46
C GLU A 110 0.64 -6.38 0.05
N ARG A 111 -0.67 -6.47 -0.13
CA ARG A 111 -1.26 -6.48 -1.46
C ARG A 111 -0.93 -5.20 -2.20
N ALA A 112 -1.07 -4.06 -1.54
CA ALA A 112 -0.75 -2.76 -2.14
C ALA A 112 0.74 -2.68 -2.51
N ALA A 113 1.62 -3.26 -1.69
CA ALA A 113 3.05 -3.28 -1.96
C ALA A 113 3.38 -3.99 -3.27
N TYR A 114 2.58 -4.98 -3.65
CA TYR A 114 2.77 -5.72 -4.90
C TYR A 114 1.93 -5.17 -6.05
N GLY A 115 1.22 -4.06 -5.84
CA GLY A 115 0.40 -3.44 -6.88
C GLY A 115 -0.94 -4.12 -7.10
N LEU A 116 -1.41 -4.86 -6.11
CA LEU A 116 -2.65 -5.62 -6.23
C LEU A 116 -3.84 -4.94 -5.56
#